data_ab73713f6b6a88843b5ce47bc0528034
#
_entry.id   ab73713f6b6a88843b5ce47bc0528034
#
_cell.length_a   1.000
_cell.length_b   1.000
_cell.length_c   1.000
_cell.angle_alpha   90.00
_cell.angle_beta   90.00
_cell.angle_gamma   90.00
#
_symmetry.space_group_name_H-M   'P 1'
#
loop_
_entity.id
_entity.type
_entity.pdbx_description
1 polymer ?
#
loop_
_entity_poly.entity_id
_entity_poly.type
_entity_poly.pdbx_seq_one_letter_code
_entity_poly.pdbx_strand_id
1 'polypeptide(L)'
;QDVISKLKNRIKTTELDELSANICSSKSTKHNDYSTLASRIIISNNHKNTLNNFGDKIKILYEQGNVTEEIYNIYLKNNVRLESIINYDKDYNFDFFAFRTLEKAYLHKTKDGEIIERIQDLLLRVSLGIHKYDIDESIKTYNLMSEKYFIHASPTLFNAGTNRPQLLSCFLLGMQDSIDGMYKCIKDCASISKWAGGIGIHINDIRGKGSHIKGTNGKSSGIVPLLRTLNQTARHVNQGGKRLGSFAIYLEPHHPDILEFLNLKKNIGIEEERARDLFYAMWISDLFMERVENDEMWSLFCPNDSPKLSNVHSDEYKK
;
A
#
# COMPACT_ATOMS: atom_id res chain seq x y z
N GLN A 1 31.75 -15.65 -18.23
CA GLN A 1 31.71 -17.10 -18.01
C GLN A 1 30.39 -17.55 -17.36
N ASP A 2 29.97 -16.92 -16.25
CA ASP A 2 28.75 -17.32 -15.51
C ASP A 2 27.44 -17.18 -16.30
N VAL A 3 27.35 -16.21 -17.21
CA VAL A 3 26.21 -16.08 -18.13
C VAL A 3 26.25 -17.21 -19.15
N ILE A 4 27.43 -17.45 -19.77
CA ILE A 4 27.62 -18.47 -20.79
C ILE A 4 27.25 -19.86 -20.26
N SER A 5 27.67 -20.19 -19.02
CA SER A 5 27.40 -21.50 -18.40
C SER A 5 25.91 -21.79 -18.14
N LYS A 6 25.05 -20.73 -18.15
CA LYS A 6 23.60 -20.85 -17.92
C LYS A 6 22.76 -20.64 -19.18
N LEU A 7 23.41 -20.48 -20.34
CA LEU A 7 22.68 -20.33 -21.61
C LEU A 7 21.94 -21.62 -21.98
N LYS A 8 20.70 -21.44 -22.44
CA LYS A 8 19.89 -22.49 -23.06
C LYS A 8 19.92 -22.32 -24.58
N ASN A 9 19.79 -23.42 -25.31
CA ASN A 9 19.65 -23.35 -26.76
C ASN A 9 18.43 -22.52 -27.16
N ARG A 10 18.60 -21.61 -28.12
CA ARG A 10 17.53 -20.72 -28.63
C ARG A 10 16.94 -19.75 -27.59
N ILE A 11 17.75 -19.29 -26.63
CA ILE A 11 17.34 -18.24 -25.69
C ILE A 11 16.98 -16.96 -26.43
N LYS A 12 15.88 -16.31 -26.07
CA LYS A 12 15.53 -14.99 -26.61
C LYS A 12 16.50 -13.93 -26.09
N THR A 13 16.74 -12.87 -26.88
CA THR A 13 17.61 -11.75 -26.46
C THR A 13 17.11 -11.08 -25.19
N THR A 14 15.79 -10.95 -25.02
CA THR A 14 15.16 -10.44 -23.79
C THR A 14 15.47 -11.31 -22.57
N GLU A 15 15.40 -12.65 -22.71
CA GLU A 15 15.73 -13.59 -21.64
C GLU A 15 17.23 -13.58 -21.32
N LEU A 16 18.08 -13.32 -22.34
CA LEU A 16 19.53 -13.18 -22.15
C LEU A 16 19.87 -11.92 -21.36
N ASP A 17 19.23 -10.80 -21.67
CA ASP A 17 19.36 -9.55 -20.92
C ASP A 17 18.89 -9.75 -19.46
N GLU A 18 17.75 -10.42 -19.25
CA GLU A 18 17.25 -10.79 -17.93
C GLU A 18 18.24 -11.65 -17.13
N LEU A 19 18.74 -12.72 -17.72
CA LEU A 19 19.73 -13.62 -17.10
C LEU A 19 20.99 -12.86 -16.72
N SER A 20 21.47 -12.01 -17.63
CA SER A 20 22.68 -11.22 -17.42
C SER A 20 22.52 -10.21 -16.28
N ALA A 21 21.40 -9.49 -16.24
CA ALA A 21 21.08 -8.54 -15.18
C ALA A 21 20.97 -9.23 -13.81
N ASN A 22 20.30 -10.38 -13.74
CA ASN A 22 20.15 -11.15 -12.49
C ASN A 22 21.50 -11.69 -11.98
N ILE A 23 22.39 -12.18 -12.86
CA ILE A 23 23.73 -12.63 -12.49
C ILE A 23 24.59 -11.45 -12.00
N CYS A 24 24.51 -10.29 -12.66
CA CYS A 24 25.20 -9.09 -12.20
C CYS A 24 24.68 -8.67 -10.82
N SER A 25 23.36 -8.61 -10.64
CA SER A 25 22.74 -8.25 -9.35
C SER A 25 23.19 -9.18 -8.22
N SER A 26 23.26 -10.49 -8.45
CA SER A 26 23.74 -11.45 -7.44
C SER A 26 25.20 -11.25 -7.03
N LYS A 27 25.99 -10.52 -7.81
CA LYS A 27 27.40 -10.18 -7.54
C LYS A 27 27.59 -8.78 -6.95
N SER A 28 26.51 -8.04 -6.68
CA SER A 28 26.59 -6.68 -6.13
C SER A 28 27.33 -6.60 -4.78
N THR A 29 27.32 -7.68 -4.00
CA THR A 29 28.07 -7.80 -2.74
C THR A 29 29.59 -7.86 -2.95
N LYS A 30 30.06 -8.18 -4.17
CA LYS A 30 31.50 -8.22 -4.50
C LYS A 30 32.04 -6.84 -4.94
N HIS A 31 31.23 -6.11 -5.71
CA HIS A 31 31.53 -4.76 -6.15
C HIS A 31 30.28 -4.03 -6.61
N ASN A 32 30.19 -2.73 -6.29
CA ASN A 32 29.01 -1.90 -6.60
C ASN A 32 28.75 -1.78 -8.11
N ASP A 33 29.76 -1.82 -8.95
CA ASP A 33 29.62 -1.74 -10.42
C ASP A 33 28.74 -2.86 -10.99
N TYR A 34 28.67 -4.02 -10.33
CA TYR A 34 27.75 -5.07 -10.73
C TYR A 34 26.28 -4.67 -10.56
N SER A 35 25.95 -3.91 -9.53
CA SER A 35 24.59 -3.36 -9.35
C SER A 35 24.28 -2.35 -10.45
N THR A 36 25.22 -1.45 -10.74
CA THR A 36 25.11 -0.46 -11.84
C THR A 36 24.95 -1.14 -13.19
N LEU A 37 25.76 -2.16 -13.48
CA LEU A 37 25.66 -2.91 -14.73
C LEU A 37 24.32 -3.65 -14.84
N ALA A 38 23.87 -4.27 -13.75
CA ALA A 38 22.57 -4.96 -13.71
C ALA A 38 21.40 -4.01 -14.03
N SER A 39 21.39 -2.81 -13.42
CA SER A 39 20.35 -1.80 -13.69
C SER A 39 20.37 -1.33 -15.14
N ARG A 40 21.55 -1.04 -15.69
CA ARG A 40 21.68 -0.59 -17.09
C ARG A 40 21.20 -1.64 -18.08
N ILE A 41 21.50 -2.91 -17.87
CA ILE A 41 21.04 -4.00 -18.74
C ILE A 41 19.52 -4.09 -18.71
N ILE A 42 18.90 -4.12 -17.51
CA ILE A 42 17.46 -4.32 -17.40
C ILE A 42 16.65 -3.12 -17.88
N ILE A 43 17.12 -1.89 -17.65
CA ILE A 43 16.51 -0.68 -18.16
C ILE A 43 16.62 -0.62 -19.69
N SER A 44 17.78 -0.93 -20.26
CA SER A 44 17.95 -1.05 -21.70
C SER A 44 17.01 -2.10 -22.30
N ASN A 45 16.82 -3.23 -21.64
CA ASN A 45 15.85 -4.25 -22.06
C ASN A 45 14.42 -3.70 -22.06
N ASN A 46 14.00 -2.97 -21.02
CA ASN A 46 12.71 -2.30 -21.00
C ASN A 46 12.56 -1.29 -22.16
N HIS A 47 13.60 -0.48 -22.42
CA HIS A 47 13.58 0.50 -23.54
C HIS A 47 13.46 -0.17 -24.91
N LYS A 48 14.11 -1.32 -25.12
CA LYS A 48 14.00 -2.10 -26.37
C LYS A 48 12.61 -2.67 -26.60
N ASN A 49 11.88 -2.98 -25.53
CA ASN A 49 10.58 -3.64 -25.59
C ASN A 49 9.40 -2.68 -25.41
N THR A 50 9.64 -1.37 -25.27
CA THR A 50 8.61 -0.33 -25.15
C THR A 50 8.70 0.69 -26.28
N LEU A 51 7.59 1.36 -26.58
CA LEU A 51 7.55 2.43 -27.58
C LEU A 51 8.45 3.61 -27.17
N ASN A 52 8.87 4.42 -28.14
CA ASN A 52 9.87 5.46 -27.92
C ASN A 52 9.30 6.78 -27.38
N ASN A 53 8.04 7.09 -27.68
CA ASN A 53 7.42 8.34 -27.26
C ASN A 53 6.30 8.10 -26.25
N PHE A 54 5.99 9.10 -25.45
CA PHE A 54 4.93 9.04 -24.45
C PHE A 54 3.55 9.00 -25.08
N GLY A 55 3.36 9.72 -26.20
CA GLY A 55 2.07 9.84 -26.86
C GLY A 55 1.48 8.53 -27.36
N ASP A 56 2.30 7.68 -27.97
CA ASP A 56 1.84 6.36 -28.42
C ASP A 56 1.46 5.46 -27.25
N LYS A 57 2.20 5.55 -26.14
CA LYS A 57 1.95 4.77 -24.92
C LYS A 57 0.66 5.21 -24.23
N ILE A 58 0.47 6.52 -24.02
CA ILE A 58 -0.74 7.04 -23.37
C ILE A 58 -1.99 6.80 -24.22
N LYS A 59 -1.86 6.79 -25.55
CA LYS A 59 -2.93 6.42 -26.46
C LYS A 59 -3.35 4.96 -26.26
N ILE A 60 -2.40 4.02 -26.22
CA ILE A 60 -2.69 2.61 -25.95
C ILE A 60 -3.36 2.45 -24.58
N LEU A 61 -2.86 3.13 -23.54
CA LEU A 61 -3.44 3.09 -22.20
C LEU A 61 -4.88 3.64 -22.17
N TYR A 62 -5.16 4.69 -22.94
CA TYR A 62 -6.52 5.23 -23.11
C TYR A 62 -7.44 4.24 -23.84
N GLU A 63 -7.02 3.68 -24.97
CA GLU A 63 -7.80 2.71 -25.76
C GLU A 63 -8.10 1.42 -24.95
N GLN A 64 -7.21 1.05 -24.05
CA GLN A 64 -7.42 -0.08 -23.11
C GLN A 64 -8.27 0.27 -21.89
N GLY A 65 -8.67 1.54 -21.72
CA GLY A 65 -9.44 2.02 -20.58
C GLY A 65 -8.65 2.12 -19.27
N ASN A 66 -7.32 2.21 -19.33
CA ASN A 66 -6.47 2.39 -18.16
C ASN A 66 -6.31 3.86 -17.77
N VAL A 67 -6.26 4.76 -18.77
CA VAL A 67 -6.14 6.21 -18.60
C VAL A 67 -7.46 6.88 -18.96
N THR A 68 -7.82 7.97 -18.27
CA THR A 68 -9.05 8.71 -18.55
C THR A 68 -8.96 9.48 -19.85
N GLU A 69 -10.12 9.70 -20.50
CA GLU A 69 -10.23 10.60 -21.65
C GLU A 69 -9.74 12.01 -21.34
N GLU A 70 -10.00 12.50 -20.12
CA GLU A 70 -9.53 13.80 -19.64
C GLU A 70 -8.00 13.92 -19.77
N ILE A 71 -7.25 12.95 -19.22
CA ILE A 71 -5.79 12.96 -19.27
C ILE A 71 -5.26 12.82 -20.70
N TYR A 72 -5.88 11.97 -21.52
CA TYR A 72 -5.51 11.83 -22.90
C TYR A 72 -5.72 13.13 -23.69
N ASN A 73 -6.84 13.83 -23.48
CA ASN A 73 -7.12 15.13 -24.11
C ASN A 73 -6.18 16.25 -23.61
N ILE A 74 -5.80 16.25 -22.36
CA ILE A 74 -4.76 17.16 -21.82
C ILE A 74 -3.44 16.94 -22.53
N TYR A 75 -3.02 15.68 -22.70
CA TYR A 75 -1.82 15.35 -23.46
C TYR A 75 -1.92 15.85 -24.91
N LEU A 76 -3.00 15.55 -25.63
CA LEU A 76 -3.16 15.96 -27.04
C LEU A 76 -3.02 17.47 -27.26
N LYS A 77 -3.54 18.28 -26.33
CA LYS A 77 -3.43 19.75 -26.37
C LYS A 77 -2.03 20.28 -26.07
N ASN A 78 -1.19 19.52 -25.39
CA ASN A 78 0.11 19.97 -24.88
C ASN A 78 1.27 19.04 -25.32
N ASN A 79 1.04 18.17 -26.31
CA ASN A 79 1.95 17.09 -26.69
C ASN A 79 3.38 17.56 -26.96
N VAL A 80 3.58 18.62 -27.75
CA VAL A 80 4.92 19.15 -28.10
C VAL A 80 5.68 19.51 -26.84
N ARG A 81 5.03 20.20 -25.92
CA ARG A 81 5.65 20.65 -24.66
C ARG A 81 5.96 19.48 -23.74
N LEU A 82 5.03 18.53 -23.60
CA LEU A 82 5.19 17.37 -22.73
C LEU A 82 6.24 16.39 -23.26
N GLU A 83 6.30 16.14 -24.55
CA GLU A 83 7.35 15.29 -25.15
C GLU A 83 8.74 15.93 -25.00
N SER A 84 8.86 17.25 -25.09
CA SER A 84 10.15 17.94 -25.00
C SER A 84 10.82 17.90 -23.64
N ILE A 85 10.07 17.65 -22.56
CA ILE A 85 10.62 17.61 -21.20
C ILE A 85 11.07 16.20 -20.78
N ILE A 86 10.62 15.15 -21.51
CA ILE A 86 10.93 13.77 -21.15
C ILE A 86 12.37 13.46 -21.53
N ASN A 87 13.15 13.02 -20.53
CA ASN A 87 14.50 12.52 -20.76
C ASN A 87 14.60 11.08 -20.23
N TYR A 88 14.51 10.12 -21.14
CA TYR A 88 14.59 8.70 -20.80
C TYR A 88 15.96 8.24 -20.28
N ASP A 89 17.02 9.02 -20.49
CA ASP A 89 18.33 8.71 -19.92
C ASP A 89 18.32 8.78 -18.39
N LYS A 90 17.39 9.53 -17.81
CA LYS A 90 17.18 9.58 -16.35
C LYS A 90 16.68 8.26 -15.76
N ASP A 91 16.13 7.35 -16.56
CA ASP A 91 15.77 6.00 -16.11
C ASP A 91 17.02 5.26 -15.60
N TYR A 92 18.18 5.47 -16.21
CA TYR A 92 19.44 4.85 -15.80
C TYR A 92 20.00 5.35 -14.44
N ASN A 93 19.35 6.34 -13.83
CA ASN A 93 19.64 6.76 -12.46
C ASN A 93 18.97 5.86 -11.40
N PHE A 94 18.08 4.95 -11.80
CA PHE A 94 17.47 3.97 -10.90
C PHE A 94 18.35 2.72 -10.81
N ASP A 95 18.50 2.17 -9.61
CA ASP A 95 19.22 0.91 -9.42
C ASP A 95 18.38 -0.30 -9.83
N PHE A 96 18.99 -1.47 -9.83
CA PHE A 96 18.33 -2.71 -10.23
C PHE A 96 17.11 -3.04 -9.37
N PHE A 97 17.20 -2.84 -8.06
CA PHE A 97 16.10 -3.13 -7.13
C PHE A 97 14.93 -2.18 -7.32
N ALA A 98 15.21 -0.87 -7.45
CA ALA A 98 14.21 0.14 -7.71
C ALA A 98 13.48 -0.13 -9.04
N PHE A 99 14.22 -0.40 -10.11
CA PHE A 99 13.62 -0.74 -11.41
C PHE A 99 12.72 -1.97 -11.32
N ARG A 100 13.21 -3.07 -10.71
CA ARG A 100 12.42 -4.29 -10.54
C ARG A 100 11.14 -4.08 -9.73
N THR A 101 11.21 -3.23 -8.73
CA THR A 101 10.04 -2.87 -7.92
C THR A 101 9.00 -2.12 -8.77
N LEU A 102 9.45 -1.12 -9.55
CA LEU A 102 8.57 -0.38 -10.45
C LEU A 102 7.98 -1.26 -11.55
N GLU A 103 8.80 -2.06 -12.21
CA GLU A 103 8.42 -3.00 -13.27
C GLU A 103 7.36 -4.01 -12.80
N LYS A 104 7.56 -4.59 -11.63
CA LYS A 104 6.67 -5.61 -11.08
C LYS A 104 5.27 -5.06 -10.79
N ALA A 105 5.17 -3.88 -10.16
CA ALA A 105 3.96 -3.41 -9.53
C ALA A 105 3.41 -2.07 -10.05
N TYR A 106 4.26 -1.17 -10.57
CA TYR A 106 3.87 0.23 -10.80
C TYR A 106 3.73 0.61 -12.27
N LEU A 107 4.60 0.10 -13.16
CA LEU A 107 4.50 0.38 -14.59
C LEU A 107 3.24 -0.26 -15.18
N HIS A 108 2.50 0.50 -15.95
CA HIS A 108 1.31 -0.01 -16.62
C HIS A 108 1.67 -1.06 -17.68
N LYS A 109 0.78 -2.04 -17.79
CA LYS A 109 0.91 -3.19 -18.69
C LYS A 109 -0.31 -3.30 -19.60
N THR A 110 -0.13 -3.94 -20.72
CA THR A 110 -1.24 -4.38 -21.59
C THR A 110 -2.09 -5.43 -20.87
N LYS A 111 -3.24 -5.78 -21.46
CA LYS A 111 -4.08 -6.89 -20.99
C LYS A 111 -3.35 -8.23 -21.04
N ASP A 112 -2.38 -8.36 -21.94
CA ASP A 112 -1.55 -9.56 -22.11
C ASP A 112 -0.34 -9.60 -21.16
N GLY A 113 -0.19 -8.57 -20.30
CA GLY A 113 0.88 -8.47 -19.31
C GLY A 113 2.18 -7.81 -19.79
N GLU A 114 2.24 -7.35 -21.04
CA GLU A 114 3.38 -6.63 -21.62
C GLU A 114 3.50 -5.23 -21.02
N ILE A 115 4.71 -4.83 -20.64
CA ILE A 115 4.96 -3.51 -20.05
C ILE A 115 4.86 -2.43 -21.15
N ILE A 116 4.11 -1.37 -20.88
CA ILE A 116 3.95 -0.21 -21.79
C ILE A 116 4.82 0.95 -21.32
N GLU A 117 4.79 1.25 -20.03
CA GLU A 117 5.46 2.42 -19.45
C GLU A 117 6.94 2.18 -19.20
N ARG A 118 7.75 3.23 -19.43
CA ARG A 118 9.06 3.43 -18.81
C ARG A 118 8.90 4.21 -17.50
N ILE A 119 9.95 4.37 -16.73
CA ILE A 119 9.89 5.11 -15.45
C ILE A 119 9.44 6.55 -15.67
N GLN A 120 10.02 7.25 -16.67
CA GLN A 120 9.65 8.64 -16.95
C GLN A 120 8.18 8.79 -17.39
N ASP A 121 7.63 7.80 -18.11
CA ASP A 121 6.21 7.80 -18.47
C ASP A 121 5.30 7.71 -17.24
N LEU A 122 5.64 6.80 -16.30
CA LEU A 122 4.94 6.70 -15.02
C LEU A 122 4.93 8.05 -14.28
N LEU A 123 6.09 8.71 -14.17
CA LEU A 123 6.22 9.98 -13.44
C LEU A 123 5.42 11.10 -14.12
N LEU A 124 5.42 11.17 -15.46
CA LEU A 124 4.65 12.17 -16.19
C LEU A 124 3.14 11.90 -16.09
N ARG A 125 2.69 10.64 -16.25
CA ARG A 125 1.28 10.27 -16.07
C ARG A 125 0.77 10.65 -14.68
N VAL A 126 1.56 10.37 -13.65
CA VAL A 126 1.23 10.70 -12.25
C VAL A 126 1.10 12.21 -12.08
N SER A 127 2.03 13.00 -12.59
CA SER A 127 1.99 14.45 -12.52
C SER A 127 0.77 15.04 -13.22
N LEU A 128 0.45 14.56 -14.42
CA LEU A 128 -0.76 14.96 -15.15
C LEU A 128 -2.04 14.53 -14.41
N GLY A 129 -2.03 13.36 -13.79
CA GLY A 129 -3.16 12.86 -13.00
C GLY A 129 -3.46 13.68 -11.74
N ILE A 130 -2.46 14.34 -11.17
CA ILE A 130 -2.59 15.19 -9.98
C ILE A 130 -3.02 16.60 -10.38
N HIS A 131 -2.31 17.24 -11.32
CA HIS A 131 -2.47 18.65 -11.63
C HIS A 131 -3.40 18.92 -12.82
N LYS A 132 -3.69 17.89 -13.64
CA LYS A 132 -4.61 17.96 -14.77
C LYS A 132 -4.29 19.10 -15.74
N TYR A 133 -5.14 20.14 -15.79
CA TYR A 133 -5.02 21.28 -16.69
C TYR A 133 -3.90 22.25 -16.34
N ASP A 134 -3.34 22.18 -15.13
CA ASP A 134 -2.18 22.97 -14.73
C ASP A 134 -0.90 22.29 -15.22
N ILE A 135 -0.53 22.61 -16.46
CA ILE A 135 0.62 22.00 -17.12
C ILE A 135 1.94 22.47 -16.51
N ASP A 136 2.02 23.69 -15.97
CA ASP A 136 3.23 24.21 -15.34
C ASP A 136 3.54 23.47 -14.04
N GLU A 137 2.56 23.28 -13.18
CA GLU A 137 2.72 22.47 -11.97
C GLU A 137 2.89 20.97 -12.30
N SER A 138 2.28 20.46 -13.37
CA SER A 138 2.54 19.09 -13.84
C SER A 138 4.01 18.89 -14.22
N ILE A 139 4.59 19.82 -14.99
CA ILE A 139 6.01 19.77 -15.41
C ILE A 139 6.93 19.91 -14.19
N LYS A 140 6.64 20.82 -13.27
CA LYS A 140 7.41 21.02 -12.06
C LYS A 140 7.43 19.76 -11.19
N THR A 141 6.27 19.14 -10.96
CA THR A 141 6.14 17.89 -10.20
C THR A 141 6.87 16.72 -10.89
N TYR A 142 6.71 16.60 -12.22
CA TYR A 142 7.48 15.62 -13.00
C TYR A 142 8.98 15.80 -12.82
N ASN A 143 9.50 17.01 -12.95
CA ASN A 143 10.94 17.29 -12.82
C ASN A 143 11.44 16.94 -11.41
N LEU A 144 10.73 17.31 -10.36
CA LEU A 144 11.10 17.01 -8.98
C LEU A 144 11.14 15.50 -8.72
N MET A 145 10.19 14.72 -9.23
CA MET A 145 10.20 13.26 -9.11
C MET A 145 11.31 12.63 -9.97
N SER A 146 11.49 13.11 -11.21
CA SER A 146 12.50 12.64 -12.13
C SER A 146 13.93 12.87 -11.62
N GLU A 147 14.15 13.98 -10.89
CA GLU A 147 15.40 14.30 -10.21
C GLU A 147 15.51 13.66 -8.81
N LYS A 148 14.51 12.86 -8.39
CA LYS A 148 14.47 12.14 -7.11
C LYS A 148 14.44 13.02 -5.86
N TYR A 149 13.92 14.24 -5.93
CA TYR A 149 13.68 15.05 -4.73
C TYR A 149 12.60 14.46 -3.84
N PHE A 150 11.58 13.83 -4.43
CA PHE A 150 10.56 13.05 -3.74
C PHE A 150 9.90 12.01 -4.65
N ILE A 151 9.10 11.14 -4.09
CA ILE A 151 8.21 10.23 -4.81
C ILE A 151 6.89 10.12 -4.04
N HIS A 152 5.79 10.00 -4.78
CA HIS A 152 4.48 9.78 -4.19
C HIS A 152 4.31 8.38 -3.59
N ALA A 153 3.35 8.25 -2.67
CA ALA A 153 2.95 6.96 -2.12
C ALA A 153 2.33 6.05 -3.18
N SER A 154 2.38 4.74 -2.94
CA SER A 154 1.93 3.70 -3.87
C SER A 154 0.54 3.93 -4.49
N PRO A 155 -0.53 4.31 -3.73
CA PRO A 155 -1.84 4.55 -4.33
C PRO A 155 -1.83 5.67 -5.38
N THR A 156 -1.07 6.74 -5.14
CA THR A 156 -0.90 7.84 -6.11
C THR A 156 -0.19 7.35 -7.36
N LEU A 157 0.93 6.62 -7.22
CA LEU A 157 1.68 6.08 -8.35
C LEU A 157 0.85 5.08 -9.17
N PHE A 158 0.01 4.26 -8.53
CA PHE A 158 -0.85 3.30 -9.21
C PHE A 158 -2.02 3.97 -9.96
N ASN A 159 -2.66 4.96 -9.33
CA ASN A 159 -4.01 5.37 -9.70
C ASN A 159 -4.09 6.77 -10.32
N ALA A 160 -3.05 7.62 -10.17
CA ALA A 160 -3.08 8.95 -10.76
C ALA A 160 -3.13 8.88 -12.29
N GLY A 161 -4.04 9.65 -12.89
CA GLY A 161 -4.28 9.65 -14.33
C GLY A 161 -5.11 8.47 -14.85
N THR A 162 -5.51 7.54 -13.99
CA THR A 162 -6.33 6.38 -14.36
C THR A 162 -7.84 6.63 -14.16
N ASN A 163 -8.67 5.71 -14.65
CA ASN A 163 -10.13 5.74 -14.45
C ASN A 163 -10.58 5.53 -12.99
N ARG A 164 -9.65 5.26 -12.07
CA ARG A 164 -9.89 5.06 -10.65
C ARG A 164 -8.89 5.88 -9.83
N PRO A 165 -9.00 7.20 -9.79
CA PRO A 165 -8.02 8.11 -9.22
C PRO A 165 -8.10 8.16 -7.69
N GLN A 166 -8.03 7.01 -7.00
CA GLN A 166 -7.90 6.95 -5.56
C GLN A 166 -6.43 7.17 -5.19
N LEU A 167 -6.10 8.35 -4.64
CA LEU A 167 -4.72 8.78 -4.40
C LEU A 167 -4.29 8.72 -2.91
N LEU A 168 -5.25 8.53 -1.99
CA LEU A 168 -4.97 8.47 -0.56
C LEU A 168 -4.38 7.11 -0.17
N SER A 169 -3.37 7.15 0.70
CA SER A 169 -2.69 5.93 1.16
C SER A 169 -3.18 5.41 2.51
N CYS A 170 -3.76 6.27 3.35
CA CYS A 170 -4.12 5.94 4.72
C CYS A 170 -5.53 6.41 5.08
N PHE A 171 -6.28 5.53 5.75
CA PHE A 171 -7.65 5.75 6.18
C PHE A 171 -7.80 5.38 7.65
N LEU A 172 -8.56 6.17 8.40
CA LEU A 172 -8.88 5.89 9.79
C LEU A 172 -10.37 5.62 9.93
N LEU A 173 -10.70 4.53 10.60
CA LEU A 173 -12.07 4.09 10.83
C LEU A 173 -12.31 3.83 12.31
N GLY A 174 -13.53 4.10 12.77
CA GLY A 174 -14.06 3.65 14.05
C GLY A 174 -15.06 2.52 13.84
N MET A 175 -15.11 1.57 14.76
CA MET A 175 -16.03 0.45 14.71
C MET A 175 -17.08 0.58 15.82
N GLN A 176 -18.36 0.61 15.43
CA GLN A 176 -19.47 0.65 16.38
C GLN A 176 -19.83 -0.75 16.90
N ASP A 177 -20.26 -0.83 18.16
CA ASP A 177 -20.65 -2.08 18.84
C ASP A 177 -22.06 -2.54 18.46
N SER A 178 -22.24 -2.83 17.17
CA SER A 178 -23.47 -3.44 16.61
C SER A 178 -23.09 -4.29 15.41
N ILE A 179 -23.93 -5.28 15.07
CA ILE A 179 -23.68 -6.12 13.88
C ILE A 179 -23.58 -5.26 12.63
N ASP A 180 -24.49 -4.31 12.43
CA ASP A 180 -24.47 -3.42 11.28
C ASP A 180 -23.19 -2.55 11.25
N GLY A 181 -22.79 -2.00 12.40
CA GLY A 181 -21.56 -1.20 12.51
C GLY A 181 -20.28 -2.00 12.25
N MET A 182 -20.18 -3.20 12.82
CA MET A 182 -19.05 -4.09 12.61
C MET A 182 -18.91 -4.50 11.13
N TYR A 183 -19.99 -4.99 10.51
CA TYR A 183 -19.97 -5.43 9.12
C TYR A 183 -19.88 -4.26 8.12
N LYS A 184 -20.42 -3.09 8.47
CA LYS A 184 -20.17 -1.87 7.69
C LYS A 184 -18.68 -1.55 7.67
N CYS A 185 -18.01 -1.54 8.83
CA CYS A 185 -16.57 -1.29 8.92
C CYS A 185 -15.77 -2.32 8.13
N ILE A 186 -16.09 -3.62 8.22
CA ILE A 186 -15.44 -4.69 7.44
C ILE A 186 -15.62 -4.44 5.93
N LYS A 187 -16.82 -4.07 5.47
CA LYS A 187 -17.10 -3.72 4.07
C LYS A 187 -16.27 -2.52 3.61
N ASP A 188 -16.22 -1.47 4.43
CA ASP A 188 -15.44 -0.27 4.15
C ASP A 188 -13.93 -0.61 4.04
N CYS A 189 -13.42 -1.44 4.96
CA CYS A 189 -12.05 -1.97 4.90
C CYS A 189 -11.77 -2.73 3.60
N ALA A 190 -12.67 -3.61 3.19
CA ALA A 190 -12.53 -4.35 1.93
C ALA A 190 -12.53 -3.41 0.72
N SER A 191 -13.38 -2.39 0.71
CA SER A 191 -13.48 -1.40 -0.37
C SER A 191 -12.22 -0.55 -0.48
N ILE A 192 -11.65 -0.11 0.65
CA ILE A 192 -10.41 0.67 0.70
C ILE A 192 -9.20 -0.19 0.30
N SER A 193 -9.12 -1.42 0.83
CA SER A 193 -8.01 -2.35 0.56
C SER A 193 -7.93 -2.73 -0.92
N LYS A 194 -9.06 -2.85 -1.61
CA LYS A 194 -9.13 -3.10 -3.06
C LYS A 194 -8.32 -2.08 -3.86
N TRP A 195 -8.19 -0.84 -3.38
CA TRP A 195 -7.48 0.27 -4.04
C TRP A 195 -6.15 0.63 -3.36
N ALA A 196 -5.54 -0.34 -2.67
CA ALA A 196 -4.23 -0.22 -2.00
C ALA A 196 -4.18 0.78 -0.83
N GLY A 197 -5.32 1.18 -0.26
CA GLY A 197 -5.36 1.97 0.97
C GLY A 197 -4.95 1.15 2.19
N GLY A 198 -4.08 1.69 3.04
CA GLY A 198 -3.80 1.18 4.37
C GLY A 198 -4.85 1.70 5.36
N ILE A 199 -5.20 0.91 6.38
CA ILE A 199 -6.33 1.23 7.24
C ILE A 199 -5.92 1.11 8.71
N GLY A 200 -6.19 2.17 9.49
CA GLY A 200 -6.17 2.15 10.94
C GLY A 200 -7.61 2.06 11.48
N ILE A 201 -7.87 1.11 12.38
CA ILE A 201 -9.20 0.86 12.93
C ILE A 201 -9.11 0.91 14.45
N HIS A 202 -9.83 1.81 15.10
CA HIS A 202 -10.01 1.71 16.54
C HIS A 202 -11.24 0.88 16.87
N ILE A 203 -11.12 0.01 17.87
CA ILE A 203 -12.17 -0.91 18.31
C ILE A 203 -12.51 -0.74 19.79
N ASN A 204 -12.20 0.41 20.37
CA ASN A 204 -12.36 0.69 21.79
C ASN A 204 -13.81 0.56 22.26
N ASP A 205 -14.78 0.84 21.36
CA ASP A 205 -16.23 0.79 21.68
C ASP A 205 -16.80 -0.62 21.64
N ILE A 206 -16.07 -1.62 21.14
CA ILE A 206 -16.55 -3.01 21.07
C ILE A 206 -16.54 -3.62 22.47
N ARG A 207 -17.69 -4.14 22.92
CA ARG A 207 -17.81 -4.77 24.24
C ARG A 207 -16.89 -5.98 24.39
N GLY A 208 -16.39 -6.15 25.60
CA GLY A 208 -15.52 -7.27 25.94
C GLY A 208 -16.24 -8.61 26.01
N LYS A 209 -15.44 -9.68 26.07
CA LYS A 209 -15.90 -11.06 26.25
C LYS A 209 -16.71 -11.22 27.54
N GLY A 210 -17.84 -11.92 27.43
CA GLY A 210 -18.75 -12.16 28.56
C GLY A 210 -19.75 -11.04 28.85
N SER A 211 -19.63 -9.86 28.21
CA SER A 211 -20.57 -8.76 28.35
C SER A 211 -21.95 -9.14 27.84
N HIS A 212 -23.01 -8.70 28.55
CA HIS A 212 -24.40 -9.06 28.24
C HIS A 212 -24.89 -8.42 26.94
N ILE A 213 -25.56 -9.23 26.12
CA ILE A 213 -26.22 -8.79 24.87
C ILE A 213 -27.73 -8.72 25.10
N LYS A 214 -28.26 -7.51 25.24
CA LYS A 214 -29.69 -7.27 25.53
C LYS A 214 -30.67 -7.93 24.54
N GLY A 215 -30.32 -7.89 23.23
CA GLY A 215 -31.20 -8.37 22.16
C GLY A 215 -31.40 -9.89 22.13
N THR A 216 -30.37 -10.67 22.55
CA THR A 216 -30.42 -12.13 22.49
C THR A 216 -30.39 -12.76 23.90
N ASN A 217 -30.30 -11.95 24.95
CA ASN A 217 -30.07 -12.40 26.33
C ASN A 217 -28.83 -13.31 26.47
N GLY A 218 -27.85 -13.16 25.57
CA GLY A 218 -26.60 -13.93 25.53
C GLY A 218 -25.39 -13.15 26.04
N LYS A 219 -24.22 -13.74 25.83
CA LYS A 219 -22.93 -13.14 26.20
C LYS A 219 -22.06 -12.89 24.96
N SER A 220 -21.35 -11.77 24.95
CA SER A 220 -20.39 -11.42 23.93
C SER A 220 -19.23 -12.41 23.86
N SER A 221 -18.78 -12.73 22.65
CA SER A 221 -17.55 -13.51 22.40
C SER A 221 -16.28 -12.64 22.46
N GLY A 222 -16.40 -11.32 22.66
CA GLY A 222 -15.31 -10.37 22.70
C GLY A 222 -14.71 -10.03 21.33
N ILE A 223 -13.52 -9.41 21.35
CA ILE A 223 -12.88 -8.88 20.13
C ILE A 223 -12.22 -9.94 19.24
N VAL A 224 -11.79 -11.07 19.81
CA VAL A 224 -10.96 -12.06 19.08
C VAL A 224 -11.66 -12.61 17.82
N PRO A 225 -12.91 -13.09 17.87
CA PRO A 225 -13.60 -13.59 16.66
C PRO A 225 -13.80 -12.51 15.60
N LEU A 226 -14.07 -11.26 16.01
CA LEU A 226 -14.19 -10.11 15.12
C LEU A 226 -12.88 -9.82 14.40
N LEU A 227 -11.76 -9.82 15.13
CA LEU A 227 -10.42 -9.58 14.57
C LEU A 227 -9.99 -10.70 13.63
N ARG A 228 -10.40 -11.94 13.88
CA ARG A 228 -10.21 -13.04 12.92
C ARG A 228 -10.94 -12.80 11.61
N THR A 229 -12.16 -12.28 11.64
CA THR A 229 -12.91 -11.92 10.43
C THR A 229 -12.20 -10.81 9.64
N LEU A 230 -11.70 -9.78 10.32
CA LEU A 230 -10.87 -8.72 9.71
C LEU A 230 -9.57 -9.29 9.13
N ASN A 231 -8.92 -10.22 9.83
CA ASN A 231 -7.71 -10.90 9.36
C ASN A 231 -7.95 -11.64 8.04
N GLN A 232 -9.04 -12.38 7.93
CA GLN A 232 -9.39 -13.07 6.68
C GLN A 232 -9.77 -12.08 5.57
N THR A 233 -10.45 -10.97 5.91
CA THR A 233 -10.75 -9.89 4.96
C THR A 233 -9.46 -9.26 4.41
N ALA A 234 -8.47 -8.97 5.26
CA ALA A 234 -7.18 -8.42 4.85
C ALA A 234 -6.41 -9.36 3.90
N ARG A 235 -6.50 -10.67 4.14
CA ARG A 235 -5.89 -11.70 3.26
C ARG A 235 -6.62 -11.85 1.93
N HIS A 236 -7.94 -11.76 1.95
CA HIS A 236 -8.77 -12.00 0.77
C HIS A 236 -8.79 -10.82 -0.19
N VAL A 237 -8.85 -9.59 0.32
CA VAL A 237 -9.01 -8.38 -0.49
C VAL A 237 -7.69 -7.65 -0.64
N ASN A 238 -7.13 -7.69 -1.85
CA ASN A 238 -5.92 -6.98 -2.22
C ASN A 238 -6.09 -6.31 -3.60
N GLN A 239 -5.18 -5.42 -3.96
CA GLN A 239 -5.18 -4.77 -5.26
C GLN A 239 -4.54 -5.68 -6.33
N GLY A 240 -5.29 -6.68 -6.80
CA GLY A 240 -4.86 -7.54 -7.90
C GLY A 240 -3.50 -8.21 -7.70
N GLY A 241 -3.15 -8.57 -6.45
CA GLY A 241 -1.86 -9.15 -6.10
C GLY A 241 -0.70 -8.15 -5.98
N LYS A 242 -0.92 -6.86 -6.25
CA LYS A 242 0.12 -5.82 -6.18
C LYS A 242 0.52 -5.50 -4.73
N ARG A 243 -0.47 -5.44 -3.83
CA ARG A 243 -0.26 -5.14 -2.41
C ARG A 243 -1.30 -5.87 -1.56
N LEU A 244 -0.86 -6.56 -0.50
CA LEU A 244 -1.75 -7.18 0.49
C LEU A 244 -2.47 -6.10 1.30
N GLY A 245 -3.68 -6.40 1.76
CA GLY A 245 -4.42 -5.55 2.69
C GLY A 245 -3.63 -5.35 3.98
N SER A 246 -3.55 -4.09 4.45
CA SER A 246 -2.79 -3.71 5.64
C SER A 246 -3.72 -3.00 6.61
N PHE A 247 -4.12 -3.71 7.68
CA PHE A 247 -5.03 -3.20 8.72
C PHE A 247 -4.29 -3.13 10.06
N ALA A 248 -4.22 -1.92 10.60
CA ALA A 248 -3.70 -1.66 11.94
C ALA A 248 -4.87 -1.49 12.91
N ILE A 249 -4.90 -2.30 13.95
CA ILE A 249 -5.94 -2.30 14.96
C ILE A 249 -5.44 -1.58 16.20
N TYR A 250 -6.21 -0.61 16.67
CA TYR A 250 -5.91 0.18 17.85
C TYR A 250 -6.89 -0.15 18.98
N LEU A 251 -6.34 -0.41 20.16
CA LEU A 251 -7.09 -0.67 21.37
C LEU A 251 -6.48 0.08 22.55
N GLU A 252 -7.30 0.60 23.44
CA GLU A 252 -6.84 1.22 24.68
C GLU A 252 -6.56 0.19 25.77
N PRO A 253 -5.55 0.43 26.63
CA PRO A 253 -5.14 -0.52 27.67
C PRO A 253 -6.22 -0.86 28.69
N HIS A 254 -7.23 -0.01 28.88
CA HIS A 254 -8.31 -0.24 29.83
C HIS A 254 -9.38 -1.25 29.34
N HIS A 255 -9.31 -1.67 28.06
CA HIS A 255 -10.28 -2.62 27.52
C HIS A 255 -10.17 -4.00 28.19
N PRO A 256 -11.28 -4.68 28.55
CA PRO A 256 -11.24 -5.93 29.30
C PRO A 256 -10.53 -7.07 28.54
N ASP A 257 -10.56 -7.07 27.21
CA ASP A 257 -9.92 -8.10 26.37
C ASP A 257 -8.46 -7.74 26.00
N ILE A 258 -7.81 -6.80 26.72
CA ILE A 258 -6.47 -6.34 26.37
C ILE A 258 -5.43 -7.46 26.38
N LEU A 259 -5.54 -8.41 27.29
CA LEU A 259 -4.59 -9.53 27.39
C LEU A 259 -4.71 -10.48 26.19
N GLU A 260 -5.91 -10.76 25.74
CA GLU A 260 -6.17 -11.52 24.51
C GLU A 260 -5.65 -10.78 23.29
N PHE A 261 -5.84 -9.45 23.22
CA PHE A 261 -5.33 -8.59 22.16
C PHE A 261 -3.81 -8.68 22.03
N LEU A 262 -3.07 -8.60 23.12
CA LEU A 262 -1.62 -8.72 23.15
C LEU A 262 -1.10 -10.09 22.69
N ASN A 263 -1.95 -11.12 22.76
CA ASN A 263 -1.59 -12.49 22.38
C ASN A 263 -1.92 -12.84 20.92
N LEU A 264 -2.62 -11.99 20.17
CA LEU A 264 -3.13 -12.29 18.82
C LEU A 264 -2.03 -12.62 17.80
N LYS A 265 -0.80 -12.11 17.96
CA LYS A 265 0.35 -12.39 17.06
C LYS A 265 1.28 -13.49 17.56
N LYS A 266 1.06 -14.08 18.71
CA LYS A 266 1.94 -15.15 19.21
C LYS A 266 1.99 -16.32 18.23
N ASN A 267 3.19 -16.89 18.05
CA ASN A 267 3.42 -18.04 17.17
C ASN A 267 3.01 -19.37 17.79
N ILE A 268 2.67 -19.38 19.08
CA ILE A 268 2.28 -20.54 19.86
C ILE A 268 0.85 -20.39 20.38
N GLY A 269 0.23 -21.49 20.80
CA GLY A 269 -1.12 -21.53 21.37
C GLY A 269 -2.17 -21.90 20.33
N ILE A 270 -3.44 -21.76 20.72
CA ILE A 270 -4.61 -22.14 19.92
C ILE A 270 -4.77 -21.19 18.74
N GLU A 271 -4.87 -21.72 17.52
CA GLU A 271 -4.97 -20.93 16.30
C GLU A 271 -6.27 -20.11 16.23
N GLU A 272 -7.33 -20.58 16.83
CA GLU A 272 -8.61 -19.88 16.96
C GLU A 272 -8.54 -18.60 17.78
N GLU A 273 -7.47 -18.42 18.54
CA GLU A 273 -7.19 -17.22 19.33
C GLU A 273 -6.15 -16.31 18.66
N ARG A 274 -5.84 -16.50 17.40
CA ARG A 274 -4.82 -15.75 16.66
C ARG A 274 -5.40 -15.01 15.45
N ALA A 275 -4.81 -13.86 15.13
CA ALA A 275 -5.08 -13.06 13.94
C ALA A 275 -3.79 -12.35 13.50
N ARG A 276 -2.82 -13.12 12.97
CA ARG A 276 -1.42 -12.72 12.81
C ARG A 276 -1.14 -11.76 11.68
N ASP A 277 -2.01 -11.68 10.67
CA ASP A 277 -1.79 -10.83 9.49
C ASP A 277 -2.19 -9.37 9.74
N LEU A 278 -2.89 -9.07 10.85
CA LEU A 278 -3.20 -7.72 11.28
C LEU A 278 -2.00 -7.09 12.01
N PHE A 279 -1.94 -5.77 12.00
CA PHE A 279 -1.02 -5.00 12.82
C PHE A 279 -1.75 -4.52 14.08
N TYR A 280 -1.06 -4.48 15.19
CA TYR A 280 -1.65 -4.13 16.49
C TYR A 280 -0.88 -2.98 17.14
N ALA A 281 -1.64 -2.03 17.67
CA ALA A 281 -1.11 -0.91 18.43
C ALA A 281 -2.02 -0.62 19.65
N MET A 282 -1.44 -0.19 20.74
CA MET A 282 -2.19 0.32 21.88
C MET A 282 -2.26 1.85 21.78
N TRP A 283 -3.44 2.41 22.05
CA TRP A 283 -3.63 3.83 22.26
C TRP A 283 -3.47 4.11 23.75
N ILE A 284 -2.26 4.57 24.14
CA ILE A 284 -1.84 4.66 25.53
C ILE A 284 -2.06 6.09 26.03
N SER A 285 -2.78 6.24 27.16
CA SER A 285 -2.96 7.52 27.85
C SER A 285 -1.78 7.88 28.74
N ASP A 286 -1.61 9.18 29.03
CA ASP A 286 -0.62 9.66 30.00
C ASP A 286 -0.84 9.04 31.37
N LEU A 287 -2.11 8.91 31.79
CA LEU A 287 -2.46 8.26 33.07
C LEU A 287 -1.95 6.82 33.17
N PHE A 288 -2.02 6.05 32.07
CA PHE A 288 -1.45 4.71 32.05
C PHE A 288 0.05 4.74 32.29
N MET A 289 0.76 5.65 31.62
CA MET A 289 2.21 5.80 31.78
C MET A 289 2.59 6.28 33.17
N GLU A 290 1.86 7.22 33.74
CA GLU A 290 2.05 7.69 35.15
C GLU A 290 1.90 6.52 36.12
N ARG A 291 0.90 5.66 35.96
CA ARG A 291 0.68 4.48 36.82
C ARG A 291 1.75 3.41 36.64
N VAL A 292 2.23 3.21 35.41
CA VAL A 292 3.35 2.30 35.14
C VAL A 292 4.62 2.80 35.83
N GLU A 293 4.92 4.10 35.75
CA GLU A 293 6.09 4.70 36.39
C GLU A 293 6.05 4.56 37.91
N ASN A 294 4.87 4.69 38.51
CA ASN A 294 4.65 4.60 39.95
C ASN A 294 4.36 3.16 40.46
N ASP A 295 4.39 2.15 39.60
CA ASP A 295 4.03 0.75 39.89
C ASP A 295 2.63 0.60 40.50
N GLU A 296 1.65 1.34 39.96
CA GLU A 296 0.26 1.38 40.43
C GLU A 296 -0.63 0.38 39.70
N MET A 297 -1.79 0.08 40.29
CA MET A 297 -2.82 -0.78 39.71
C MET A 297 -3.48 -0.13 38.52
N TRP A 298 -3.81 -0.94 37.48
CA TRP A 298 -4.57 -0.53 36.33
C TRP A 298 -5.94 -1.20 36.28
N SER A 299 -6.99 -0.42 36.03
CA SER A 299 -8.37 -0.92 35.99
C SER A 299 -8.81 -1.20 34.54
N LEU A 300 -9.61 -2.24 34.36
CA LEU A 300 -10.22 -2.60 33.08
C LEU A 300 -11.71 -2.26 33.07
N PHE A 301 -12.18 -1.67 32.01
CA PHE A 301 -13.57 -1.21 31.85
C PHE A 301 -14.16 -1.72 30.56
N CYS A 302 -15.35 -2.33 30.63
CA CYS A 302 -16.09 -2.70 29.44
C CYS A 302 -16.79 -1.47 28.85
N PRO A 303 -16.65 -1.19 27.52
CA PRO A 303 -17.32 -0.05 26.90
C PRO A 303 -18.84 -0.07 27.04
N ASN A 304 -19.44 -1.26 27.18
CA ASN A 304 -20.87 -1.40 27.45
C ASN A 304 -21.29 -0.84 28.83
N ASP A 305 -20.39 -0.87 29.81
CA ASP A 305 -20.64 -0.41 31.18
C ASP A 305 -20.13 1.02 31.37
N SER A 306 -19.16 1.44 30.59
CA SER A 306 -18.56 2.79 30.59
C SER A 306 -18.51 3.40 29.18
N PRO A 307 -19.67 3.69 28.55
CA PRO A 307 -19.76 3.98 27.12
C PRO A 307 -19.13 5.32 26.68
N LYS A 308 -18.72 6.17 27.61
CA LYS A 308 -18.12 7.48 27.29
C LYS A 308 -16.61 7.49 27.45
N LEU A 309 -16.02 6.45 28.01
CA LEU A 309 -14.60 6.46 28.38
C LEU A 309 -13.67 6.58 27.15
N SER A 310 -14.01 5.95 26.05
CA SER A 310 -13.28 6.05 24.78
C SER A 310 -13.34 7.43 24.08
N ASN A 311 -14.21 8.33 24.54
CA ASN A 311 -14.42 9.66 23.97
C ASN A 311 -13.89 10.81 24.82
N VAL A 312 -13.25 10.51 25.95
CA VAL A 312 -12.68 11.50 26.86
C VAL A 312 -11.16 11.41 26.90
N HIS A 313 -10.49 12.53 27.08
CA HIS A 313 -9.05 12.64 27.01
C HIS A 313 -8.50 13.54 28.13
N SER A 314 -7.18 13.46 28.37
CA SER A 314 -6.46 14.32 29.31
C SER A 314 -7.06 14.26 30.74
N ASP A 315 -7.32 15.40 31.34
CA ASP A 315 -7.82 15.51 32.71
C ASP A 315 -9.24 14.95 32.92
N GLU A 316 -10.06 14.93 31.86
CA GLU A 316 -11.39 14.33 31.92
C GLU A 316 -11.30 12.80 31.99
N TYR A 317 -10.33 12.20 31.33
CA TYR A 317 -10.06 10.77 31.39
C TYR A 317 -9.52 10.33 32.76
N LYS A 318 -8.84 11.23 33.50
CA LYS A 318 -8.31 10.95 34.84
C LYS A 318 -9.38 10.95 35.95
N LYS A 319 -10.54 11.58 35.72
CA LYS A 319 -11.65 11.67 36.66
C LYS A 319 -12.55 10.45 36.62
#